data_533acfe7be7fb05aef79a0cbb477a803
#
_entry.id   533acfe7be7fb05aef79a0cbb477a803
#
_cell.length_a   1.000
_cell.length_b   1.000
_cell.length_c   1.000
_cell.angle_alpha   90.00
_cell.angle_beta   90.00
_cell.angle_gamma   90.00
#
_symmetry.space_group_name_H-M   'P 1'
#
loop_
_entity.id
_entity.type
_entity.pdbx_description
1 polymer ?
#
loop_
_entity_poly.entity_id
_entity_poly.type
_entity_poly.pdbx_seq_one_letter_code
_entity_poly.pdbx_strand_id
1 'polypeptide(L)'
;AFNMAFVPMFAKKVEGGEDAKGFARDAFSGLAGVLLIFSLIGTLAMPWLVWAMASGFAGDARFDLAVLFGRISFSYILFISLVALLSGVLNTFGRFTEASFVPVLMNLMFIAAMLLAARADWDMGLTLAWTVPLTGIAQLAFTWFSARRQGFTLLPGWPRWTPDLKRLLIIAGPA
;
A
#
# COMPACT_ATOMS: atom_id res chain seq x y z
N ALA A 1 -12.08 4.50 0.99
CA ALA A 1 -12.60 5.30 -0.13
C ALA A 1 -12.34 4.62 -1.48
N PHE A 2 -11.10 4.57 -2.01
CA PHE A 2 -10.82 4.08 -3.35
C PHE A 2 -11.37 2.66 -3.64
N ASN A 3 -11.15 1.68 -2.76
CA ASN A 3 -11.67 0.32 -2.93
C ASN A 3 -13.19 0.22 -2.90
N MET A 4 -13.87 1.11 -2.19
CA MET A 4 -15.34 1.14 -2.15
C MET A 4 -15.93 1.53 -3.51
N ALA A 5 -15.20 2.33 -4.29
CA ALA A 5 -15.57 2.67 -5.65
C ALA A 5 -15.06 1.64 -6.67
N PHE A 6 -13.82 1.15 -6.49
CA PHE A 6 -13.17 0.23 -7.42
C PHE A 6 -13.85 -1.14 -7.48
N VAL A 7 -14.08 -1.78 -6.33
CA VAL A 7 -14.57 -3.17 -6.27
C VAL A 7 -15.92 -3.37 -6.98
N PRO A 8 -16.95 -2.51 -6.77
CA PRO A 8 -18.21 -2.66 -7.49
C PRO A 8 -18.08 -2.43 -9.00
N MET A 9 -17.26 -1.47 -9.42
CA MET A 9 -17.02 -1.21 -10.85
C MET A 9 -16.30 -2.38 -11.52
N PHE A 10 -15.30 -2.94 -10.82
CA PHE A 10 -14.54 -4.09 -11.28
C PHE A 10 -15.42 -5.35 -11.38
N ALA A 11 -16.19 -5.66 -10.34
CA ALA A 11 -17.12 -6.79 -10.32
C ALA A 11 -18.12 -6.72 -11.50
N LYS A 12 -18.70 -5.55 -11.74
CA LYS A 12 -19.63 -5.33 -12.84
C LYS A 12 -19.00 -5.56 -14.21
N LYS A 13 -17.72 -5.20 -14.40
CA LYS A 13 -16.98 -5.47 -15.64
C LYS A 13 -16.66 -6.96 -15.82
N VAL A 14 -16.35 -7.66 -14.73
CA VAL A 14 -16.15 -9.12 -14.76
C VAL A 14 -17.42 -9.83 -15.15
N GLU A 15 -18.57 -9.48 -14.56
CA GLU A 15 -19.87 -10.07 -14.86
C GLU A 15 -20.36 -9.74 -16.28
N GLY A 16 -20.12 -8.51 -16.74
CA GLY A 16 -20.51 -8.04 -18.06
C GLY A 16 -19.64 -8.52 -19.22
N GLY A 17 -18.55 -9.26 -18.94
CA GLY A 17 -17.61 -9.70 -19.98
C GLY A 17 -16.81 -8.58 -20.63
N GLU A 18 -16.75 -7.41 -19.99
CA GLU A 18 -15.94 -6.27 -20.42
C GLU A 18 -14.46 -6.45 -20.10
N ASP A 19 -13.58 -5.54 -20.58
CA ASP A 19 -12.14 -5.56 -20.29
C ASP A 19 -11.84 -5.21 -18.82
N ALA A 20 -12.18 -6.12 -17.91
CA ALA A 20 -11.90 -6.00 -16.48
C ALA A 20 -10.39 -5.97 -16.19
N LYS A 21 -9.57 -6.68 -17.02
CA LYS A 21 -8.11 -6.70 -16.85
C LYS A 21 -7.49 -5.36 -17.17
N GLY A 22 -7.88 -4.74 -18.29
CA GLY A 22 -7.43 -3.40 -18.65
C GLY A 22 -7.82 -2.37 -17.59
N PHE A 23 -9.06 -2.41 -17.11
CA PHE A 23 -9.54 -1.52 -16.05
C PHE A 23 -8.74 -1.69 -14.74
N ALA A 24 -8.50 -2.92 -14.29
CA ALA A 24 -7.72 -3.19 -13.08
C ALA A 24 -6.26 -2.72 -13.23
N ARG A 25 -5.65 -2.91 -14.42
CA ARG A 25 -4.28 -2.43 -14.71
C ARG A 25 -4.20 -0.91 -14.69
N ASP A 26 -5.16 -0.24 -15.31
CA ASP A 26 -5.18 1.23 -15.36
C ASP A 26 -5.42 1.81 -13.96
N ALA A 27 -6.32 1.21 -13.17
CA ALA A 27 -6.55 1.59 -11.77
C ALA A 27 -5.29 1.36 -10.90
N PHE A 28 -4.62 0.21 -11.06
CA PHE A 28 -3.38 -0.10 -10.34
C PHE A 28 -2.27 0.89 -10.69
N SER A 29 -2.05 1.15 -11.97
CA SER A 29 -1.01 2.07 -12.43
C SER A 29 -1.30 3.53 -12.04
N GLY A 30 -2.56 3.97 -12.15
CA GLY A 30 -2.99 5.29 -11.72
C GLY A 30 -2.82 5.50 -10.23
N LEU A 31 -3.27 4.53 -9.42
CA LEU A 31 -3.12 4.56 -7.96
C LEU A 31 -1.64 4.53 -7.57
N ALA A 32 -0.83 3.68 -8.18
CA ALA A 32 0.60 3.61 -7.92
C ALA A 32 1.31 4.94 -8.20
N GLY A 33 0.99 5.59 -9.33
CA GLY A 33 1.55 6.89 -9.70
C GLY A 33 1.21 7.99 -8.70
N VAL A 34 -0.07 8.11 -8.32
CA VAL A 34 -0.52 9.10 -7.33
C VAL A 34 0.12 8.85 -5.98
N LEU A 35 0.14 7.60 -5.51
CA LEU A 35 0.70 7.24 -4.22
C LEU A 35 2.22 7.37 -4.18
N LEU A 36 2.91 7.14 -5.30
CA LEU A 36 4.35 7.36 -5.40
C LEU A 36 4.68 8.85 -5.17
N ILE A 37 3.97 9.74 -5.87
CA ILE A 37 4.11 11.19 -5.70
C ILE A 37 3.75 11.59 -4.27
N PHE A 38 2.64 11.09 -3.74
CA PHE A 38 2.21 11.37 -2.36
C PHE A 38 3.23 10.89 -1.33
N SER A 39 3.76 9.67 -1.48
CA SER A 39 4.79 9.13 -0.59
C SER A 39 6.09 9.93 -0.65
N LEU A 40 6.49 10.39 -1.83
CA LEU A 40 7.66 11.25 -2.00
C LEU A 40 7.47 12.60 -1.28
N ILE A 41 6.34 13.27 -1.55
CA ILE A 41 6.00 14.54 -0.89
C ILE A 41 5.95 14.38 0.62
N GLY A 42 5.27 13.34 1.13
CA GLY A 42 5.14 13.10 2.57
C GLY A 42 6.48 12.78 3.24
N THR A 43 7.37 12.03 2.56
CA THR A 43 8.73 11.75 3.04
C THR A 43 9.56 13.04 3.13
N LEU A 44 9.46 13.93 2.15
CA LEU A 44 10.12 15.23 2.18
C LEU A 44 9.50 16.16 3.24
N ALA A 45 8.18 16.13 3.37
CA ALA A 45 7.43 16.94 4.34
C ALA A 45 7.46 16.37 5.78
N MET A 46 8.14 15.24 6.02
CA MET A 46 8.12 14.55 7.32
C MET A 46 8.51 15.45 8.50
N PRO A 47 9.53 16.33 8.42
CA PRO A 47 9.86 17.21 9.54
C PRO A 47 8.68 18.11 9.96
N TRP A 48 7.96 18.67 9.00
CA TRP A 48 6.77 19.51 9.27
C TRP A 48 5.60 18.69 9.83
N LEU A 49 5.41 17.45 9.34
CA LEU A 49 4.39 16.55 9.87
C LEU A 49 4.67 16.16 11.32
N VAL A 50 5.92 15.81 11.65
CA VAL A 50 6.33 15.50 13.02
C VAL A 50 6.20 16.74 13.91
N TRP A 51 6.60 17.91 13.42
CA TRP A 51 6.44 19.16 14.17
C TRP A 51 4.96 19.48 14.48
N ALA A 52 4.06 19.27 13.51
CA ALA A 52 2.63 19.52 13.70
C ALA A 52 1.98 18.55 14.69
N MET A 53 2.42 17.27 14.70
CA MET A 53 1.83 16.21 15.53
C MET A 53 2.50 16.09 16.91
N ALA A 54 3.77 16.43 17.02
CA ALA A 54 4.61 16.21 18.19
C ALA A 54 5.53 17.42 18.47
N SER A 55 4.95 18.62 18.46
CA SER A 55 5.67 19.89 18.69
C SER A 55 6.44 19.92 20.01
N GLY A 56 6.02 19.14 21.01
CA GLY A 56 6.72 19.02 22.29
C GLY A 56 8.10 18.35 22.21
N PHE A 57 8.45 17.74 21.09
CA PHE A 57 9.79 17.15 20.85
C PHE A 57 10.73 18.11 20.09
N ALA A 58 10.25 19.28 19.72
CA ALA A 58 11.06 20.28 19.02
C ALA A 58 12.31 20.65 19.85
N GLY A 59 13.50 20.38 19.28
CA GLY A 59 14.78 20.60 19.95
C GLY A 59 15.33 19.42 20.76
N ASP A 60 14.66 18.27 20.74
CA ASP A 60 15.12 17.02 21.37
C ASP A 60 15.58 16.02 20.28
N ALA A 61 16.52 15.15 20.62
CA ALA A 61 16.96 14.02 19.78
C ALA A 61 15.80 13.10 19.34
N ARG A 62 14.72 13.06 20.09
CA ARG A 62 13.49 12.33 19.75
C ARG A 62 12.82 12.86 18.49
N PHE A 63 12.95 14.16 18.20
CA PHE A 63 12.41 14.75 16.98
C PHE A 63 13.10 14.18 15.75
N ASP A 64 14.43 14.13 15.75
CA ASP A 64 15.21 13.60 14.63
C ASP A 64 14.94 12.10 14.40
N LEU A 65 14.81 11.32 15.47
CA LEU A 65 14.43 9.92 15.40
C LEU A 65 13.01 9.74 14.83
N ALA A 66 12.05 10.55 15.27
CA ALA A 66 10.68 10.51 14.76
C ALA A 66 10.60 10.85 13.27
N VAL A 67 11.38 11.85 12.83
CA VAL A 67 11.50 12.21 11.40
C VAL A 67 12.14 11.07 10.61
N LEU A 68 13.22 10.48 11.11
CA LEU A 68 13.90 9.37 10.45
C LEU A 68 12.95 8.15 10.28
N PHE A 69 12.35 7.69 11.37
CA PHE A 69 11.44 6.55 11.37
C PHE A 69 10.19 6.83 10.53
N GLY A 70 9.66 8.05 10.62
CA GLY A 70 8.56 8.50 9.79
C GLY A 70 8.88 8.43 8.30
N ARG A 71 10.04 8.94 7.88
CA ARG A 71 10.49 8.88 6.48
C ARG A 71 10.60 7.45 5.96
N ILE A 72 11.20 6.55 6.74
CA ILE A 72 11.34 5.14 6.38
C ILE A 72 9.95 4.48 6.25
N SER A 73 9.10 4.67 7.26
CA SER A 73 7.81 3.98 7.33
C SER A 73 6.75 4.56 6.38
N PHE A 74 6.88 5.82 5.95
CA PHE A 74 5.85 6.51 5.16
C PHE A 74 5.63 5.85 3.79
N SER A 75 6.67 5.24 3.21
CA SER A 75 6.56 4.49 1.96
C SER A 75 5.60 3.30 2.02
N TYR A 76 5.27 2.82 3.22
CA TYR A 76 4.31 1.73 3.44
C TYR A 76 2.91 2.08 2.91
N ILE A 77 2.52 3.37 2.93
CA ILE A 77 1.23 3.82 2.40
C ILE A 77 1.04 3.43 0.93
N LEU A 78 2.11 3.54 0.12
CA LEU A 78 2.08 3.09 -1.26
C LEU A 78 1.76 1.59 -1.35
N PHE A 79 2.52 0.76 -0.62
CA PHE A 79 2.39 -0.69 -0.69
C PHE A 79 1.03 -1.18 -0.18
N ILE A 80 0.60 -0.73 1.01
CA ILE A 80 -0.66 -1.19 1.59
C ILE A 80 -1.89 -0.77 0.77
N SER A 81 -1.83 0.39 0.11
CA SER A 81 -2.92 0.83 -0.77
C SER A 81 -3.02 -0.02 -2.04
N LEU A 82 -1.88 -0.42 -2.62
CA LEU A 82 -1.85 -1.35 -3.75
C LEU A 82 -2.27 -2.77 -3.34
N VAL A 83 -1.86 -3.22 -2.15
CA VAL A 83 -2.34 -4.48 -1.55
C VAL A 83 -3.84 -4.46 -1.37
N ALA A 84 -4.41 -3.36 -0.89
CA ALA A 84 -5.85 -3.22 -0.72
C ALA A 84 -6.61 -3.31 -2.05
N LEU A 85 -6.09 -2.72 -3.13
CA LEU A 85 -6.65 -2.84 -4.47
C LEU A 85 -6.62 -4.30 -4.96
N LEU A 86 -5.46 -4.96 -4.85
CA LEU A 86 -5.32 -6.37 -5.25
C LEU A 86 -6.19 -7.29 -4.41
N SER A 87 -6.32 -7.03 -3.11
CA SER A 87 -7.25 -7.75 -2.23
C SER A 87 -8.70 -7.58 -2.69
N GLY A 88 -9.08 -6.38 -3.16
CA GLY A 88 -10.37 -6.13 -3.77
C GLY A 88 -10.61 -6.99 -5.02
N VAL A 89 -9.60 -7.09 -5.89
CA VAL A 89 -9.64 -7.99 -7.06
C VAL A 89 -9.80 -9.45 -6.62
N LEU A 90 -8.99 -9.92 -5.68
CA LEU A 90 -9.05 -11.31 -5.18
C LEU A 90 -10.41 -11.62 -4.54
N ASN A 91 -10.97 -10.70 -3.77
CA ASN A 91 -12.29 -10.87 -3.14
C ASN A 91 -13.42 -11.01 -4.17
N THR A 92 -13.33 -10.31 -5.31
CA THR A 92 -14.31 -10.46 -6.42
C THR A 92 -14.32 -11.87 -7.01
N PHE A 93 -13.18 -12.59 -6.90
CA PHE A 93 -13.07 -14.01 -7.31
C PHE A 93 -13.31 -15.01 -6.15
N GLY A 94 -13.83 -14.53 -5.01
CA GLY A 94 -14.08 -15.38 -3.84
C GLY A 94 -12.82 -15.81 -3.09
N ARG A 95 -11.68 -15.17 -3.35
CA ARG A 95 -10.37 -15.49 -2.73
C ARG A 95 -10.15 -14.64 -1.48
N PHE A 96 -11.04 -14.80 -0.51
CA PHE A 96 -11.00 -14.03 0.75
C PHE A 96 -9.82 -14.41 1.65
N THR A 97 -9.40 -15.68 1.61
CA THR A 97 -8.30 -16.18 2.45
C THR A 97 -7.00 -15.45 2.18
N GLU A 98 -6.68 -15.19 0.91
CA GLU A 98 -5.47 -14.49 0.52
C GLU A 98 -5.48 -13.03 1.02
N ALA A 99 -6.63 -12.36 0.91
CA ALA A 99 -6.77 -11.00 1.43
C ALA A 99 -6.66 -10.96 2.97
N SER A 100 -7.24 -11.96 3.66
CA SER A 100 -7.20 -12.06 5.12
C SER A 100 -5.83 -12.45 5.66
N PHE A 101 -4.95 -13.03 4.84
CA PHE A 101 -3.60 -13.40 5.25
C PHE A 101 -2.64 -12.20 5.33
N VAL A 102 -2.97 -11.09 4.71
CA VAL A 102 -2.12 -9.88 4.68
C VAL A 102 -1.74 -9.37 6.09
N PRO A 103 -2.68 -9.21 7.06
CA PRO A 103 -2.32 -8.84 8.43
C PRO A 103 -1.49 -9.90 9.16
N VAL A 104 -1.72 -11.18 8.87
CA VAL A 104 -0.94 -12.28 9.46
C VAL A 104 0.51 -12.19 9.02
N LEU A 105 0.75 -11.94 7.74
CA LEU A 105 2.10 -11.76 7.19
C LEU A 105 2.82 -10.58 7.88
N MET A 106 2.13 -9.47 8.12
CA MET A 106 2.67 -8.34 8.86
C MET A 106 3.14 -8.76 10.25
N ASN A 107 2.30 -9.44 11.02
CA ASN A 107 2.63 -9.88 12.37
C ASN A 107 3.83 -10.84 12.37
N LEU A 108 3.88 -11.79 11.45
CA LEU A 108 4.99 -12.73 11.32
C LEU A 108 6.32 -12.01 11.02
N MET A 109 6.30 -11.02 10.12
CA MET A 109 7.50 -10.25 9.78
C MET A 109 7.99 -9.40 10.96
N PHE A 110 7.07 -8.78 11.71
CA PHE A 110 7.45 -8.01 12.90
C PHE A 110 8.02 -8.90 14.01
N ILE A 111 7.41 -10.06 14.27
CA ILE A 111 7.95 -11.03 15.23
C ILE A 111 9.36 -11.50 14.81
N ALA A 112 9.51 -11.86 13.54
CA ALA A 112 10.82 -12.28 13.01
C ALA A 112 11.88 -11.18 13.14
N ALA A 113 11.52 -9.93 12.80
CA ALA A 113 12.42 -8.79 12.91
C ALA A 113 12.84 -8.50 14.35
N MET A 114 11.91 -8.56 15.31
CA MET A 114 12.22 -8.38 16.74
C MET A 114 13.14 -9.48 17.27
N LEU A 115 12.91 -10.75 16.89
CA LEU A 115 13.75 -11.86 17.31
C LEU A 115 15.16 -11.77 16.71
N LEU A 116 15.26 -11.34 15.44
CA LEU A 116 16.56 -11.14 14.78
C LEU A 116 17.32 -9.97 15.41
N ALA A 117 16.64 -8.84 15.63
CA ALA A 117 17.26 -7.68 16.27
C ALA A 117 17.79 -7.99 17.68
N ALA A 118 16.98 -8.73 18.47
CA ALA A 118 17.39 -9.15 19.82
C ALA A 118 18.58 -10.10 19.82
N ARG A 119 18.73 -10.98 18.80
CA ARG A 119 19.85 -11.91 18.69
C ARG A 119 21.13 -11.28 18.15
N ALA A 120 20.96 -10.31 17.25
CA ALA A 120 22.08 -9.67 16.55
C ALA A 120 22.51 -8.35 17.21
N ASP A 121 21.90 -7.99 18.34
CA ASP A 121 22.13 -6.73 19.06
C ASP A 121 21.97 -5.49 18.17
N TRP A 122 20.94 -5.51 17.28
CA TRP A 122 20.60 -4.40 16.42
C TRP A 122 19.74 -3.39 17.14
N ASP A 123 19.79 -2.13 16.68
CA ASP A 123 18.85 -1.10 17.14
C ASP A 123 17.40 -1.51 16.81
N MET A 124 16.61 -1.70 17.87
CA MET A 124 15.24 -2.17 17.77
C MET A 124 14.35 -1.18 17.02
N GLY A 125 14.51 0.13 17.29
CA GLY A 125 13.70 1.17 16.66
C GLY A 125 13.93 1.24 15.15
N LEU A 126 15.19 1.24 14.73
CA LEU A 126 15.57 1.27 13.33
C LEU A 126 15.16 -0.02 12.61
N THR A 127 15.33 -1.18 13.25
CA THR A 127 14.90 -2.47 12.70
C THR A 127 13.40 -2.51 12.45
N LEU A 128 12.60 -2.06 13.40
CA LEU A 128 11.14 -2.01 13.25
C LEU A 128 10.73 -0.98 12.19
N ALA A 129 11.38 0.17 12.13
CA ALA A 129 11.10 1.18 11.09
C ALA A 129 11.31 0.63 9.68
N TRP A 130 12.39 -0.12 9.43
CA TRP A 130 12.65 -0.79 8.15
C TRP A 130 11.75 -2.00 7.89
N THR A 131 11.30 -2.67 8.95
CA THR A 131 10.36 -3.81 8.82
C THR A 131 9.03 -3.36 8.21
N VAL A 132 8.59 -2.12 8.45
CA VAL A 132 7.34 -1.57 7.90
C VAL A 132 7.32 -1.61 6.36
N PRO A 133 8.23 -0.94 5.63
CA PRO A 133 8.22 -0.98 4.17
C PRO A 133 8.55 -2.38 3.61
N LEU A 134 9.43 -3.15 4.25
CA LEU A 134 9.72 -4.53 3.84
C LEU A 134 8.48 -5.41 3.93
N THR A 135 7.68 -5.25 4.97
CA THR A 135 6.39 -5.93 5.09
C THR A 135 5.43 -5.51 3.97
N GLY A 136 5.38 -4.22 3.66
CA GLY A 136 4.57 -3.72 2.54
C GLY A 136 4.95 -4.37 1.20
N ILE A 137 6.24 -4.49 0.92
CA ILE A 137 6.76 -5.17 -0.28
C ILE A 137 6.36 -6.66 -0.27
N ALA A 138 6.53 -7.36 0.86
CA ALA A 138 6.17 -8.76 0.99
C ALA A 138 4.66 -9.00 0.79
N GLN A 139 3.82 -8.16 1.39
CA GLN A 139 2.37 -8.18 1.23
C GLN A 139 1.95 -7.92 -0.22
N LEU A 140 2.56 -6.93 -0.88
CA LEU A 140 2.31 -6.62 -2.28
C LEU A 140 2.73 -7.78 -3.19
N ALA A 141 3.90 -8.36 -2.97
CA ALA A 141 4.36 -9.53 -3.72
C ALA A 141 3.39 -10.71 -3.54
N PHE A 142 2.97 -11.01 -2.32
CA PHE A 142 2.05 -12.09 -2.00
C PHE A 142 0.70 -11.90 -2.72
N THR A 143 0.06 -10.74 -2.59
CA THR A 143 -1.22 -10.45 -3.23
C THR A 143 -1.11 -10.39 -4.75
N TRP A 144 0.02 -9.87 -5.27
CA TRP A 144 0.28 -9.84 -6.70
C TRP A 144 0.44 -11.25 -7.29
N PHE A 145 1.19 -12.14 -6.65
CA PHE A 145 1.30 -13.55 -7.07
C PHE A 145 -0.05 -14.26 -7.02
N SER A 146 -0.85 -13.99 -5.99
CA SER A 146 -2.19 -14.55 -5.85
C SER A 146 -3.12 -14.07 -6.98
N ALA A 147 -3.09 -12.78 -7.31
CA ALA A 147 -3.86 -12.21 -8.43
C ALA A 147 -3.39 -12.78 -9.78
N ARG A 148 -2.08 -12.92 -9.98
CA ARG A 148 -1.51 -13.53 -11.19
C ARG A 148 -1.99 -14.96 -11.41
N ARG A 149 -2.11 -15.77 -10.36
CA ARG A 149 -2.66 -17.14 -10.44
C ARG A 149 -4.13 -17.18 -10.89
N GLN A 150 -4.87 -16.08 -10.71
CA GLN A 150 -6.22 -15.89 -11.22
C GLN A 150 -6.25 -15.31 -12.65
N GLY A 151 -5.09 -15.21 -13.31
CA GLY A 151 -4.98 -14.67 -14.66
C GLY A 151 -4.95 -13.15 -14.73
N PHE A 152 -4.82 -12.46 -13.58
CA PHE A 152 -4.65 -11.00 -13.49
C PHE A 152 -3.17 -10.63 -13.30
N THR A 153 -2.48 -10.50 -14.43
CA THR A 153 -1.10 -9.99 -14.43
C THR A 153 -1.15 -8.47 -14.49
N LEU A 154 -1.20 -7.82 -13.34
CA LEU A 154 -1.15 -6.36 -13.24
C LEU A 154 0.32 -5.93 -13.27
N LEU A 155 0.84 -5.63 -14.44
CA LEU A 155 2.15 -4.98 -14.57
C LEU A 155 1.94 -3.46 -14.45
N PRO A 156 2.72 -2.77 -13.63
CA PRO A 156 2.69 -1.32 -13.61
C PRO A 156 3.08 -0.82 -15.01
N GLY A 157 2.20 -0.05 -15.61
CA GLY A 157 2.37 0.60 -16.89
C GLY A 157 2.17 2.10 -16.76
N TRP A 158 2.36 2.83 -17.86
CA TRP A 158 1.96 4.23 -17.88
C TRP A 158 0.44 4.33 -17.64
N PRO A 159 0.00 5.14 -16.67
CA PRO A 159 -1.43 5.30 -16.40
C PRO A 159 -2.11 5.87 -17.64
N ARG A 160 -3.09 5.13 -18.18
CA ARG A 160 -3.93 5.61 -19.25
C ARG A 160 -5.13 6.32 -18.67
N TRP A 161 -5.33 7.57 -19.03
CA TRP A 161 -6.49 8.35 -18.64
C TRP A 161 -7.73 7.84 -19.41
N THR A 162 -8.28 6.71 -18.97
CA THR A 162 -9.51 6.17 -19.52
C THR A 162 -10.73 6.85 -18.87
N PRO A 163 -11.89 6.90 -19.58
CA PRO A 163 -13.14 7.41 -19.01
C PRO A 163 -13.52 6.70 -17.70
N ASP A 164 -13.23 5.41 -17.59
CA ASP A 164 -13.49 4.58 -16.41
C ASP A 164 -12.60 4.98 -15.23
N LEU A 165 -11.32 5.25 -15.47
CA LEU A 165 -10.40 5.74 -14.43
C LEU A 165 -10.83 7.12 -13.92
N LYS A 166 -11.24 8.00 -14.83
CA LYS A 166 -11.79 9.31 -14.46
C LYS A 166 -13.04 9.18 -13.60
N ARG A 167 -13.95 8.30 -13.98
CA ARG A 167 -15.18 8.00 -13.22
C ARG A 167 -14.86 7.44 -11.84
N LEU A 168 -13.90 6.51 -11.76
CA LEU A 168 -13.43 5.94 -10.50
C LEU A 168 -12.90 7.03 -9.56
N LEU A 169 -12.06 7.95 -10.06
CA LEU A 169 -11.50 9.04 -9.27
C LEU A 169 -12.59 10.04 -8.80
N ILE A 170 -13.59 10.32 -9.64
CA ILE A 170 -14.71 11.20 -9.26
C ILE A 170 -15.53 10.56 -8.11
N ILE A 171 -15.77 9.25 -8.16
CA ILE A 171 -16.52 8.53 -7.12
C ILE A 171 -15.67 8.37 -5.83
N ALA A 172 -14.38 8.17 -5.96
CA ALA A 172 -13.48 7.97 -4.82
C ALA A 172 -13.06 9.28 -4.12
N GLY A 173 -13.14 10.42 -4.81
CA GLY A 173 -12.67 11.70 -4.31
C GLY A 173 -13.45 12.28 -3.12
N PRO A 174 -14.78 12.20 -3.07
CA PRO A 174 -15.56 12.74 -1.95
C PRO A 174 -15.76 11.78 -0.77
N ALA A 175 -15.21 10.58 -0.83
CA ALA A 175 -15.31 9.54 0.20
C ALA A 175 -14.00 9.38 0.98
#